data_cde6ba3e51227575f61b4098b52d15d1
#
_entry.id   cde6ba3e51227575f61b4098b52d15d1
#
_cell.length_a   1.000
_cell.length_b   1.000
_cell.length_c   1.000
_cell.angle_alpha   90.00
_cell.angle_beta   90.00
_cell.angle_gamma   90.00
#
_symmetry.space_group_name_H-M   'P 1'
#
loop_
_entity.id
_entity.type
_entity.pdbx_description
1 polymer ?
#
loop_
_entity_poly.entity_id
_entity_poly.type
_entity_poly.pdbx_seq_one_letter_code
_entity_poly.pdbx_strand_id
1 'polypeptide(L)'
;MADGEDERYGTLRAGLEEVGTSGAPFWWDRGYVPHIESHLLKQHVCFRLADSLPAHVVEDMWVELQGTPPSLKSAEMEKRVMAYLDAGHGSCVLREPELASLVQDAFIRFHGVRYTLHAWCVMPNHVHVLFQPLDGWTMSKIIATWKSYTGRRISEWRKQAMLVTGRPTVSVAGGPGVWQRGYFDRYIRDVGHYANTVDYIQENPVKAGLVEGAEEWLYSSAGIIPRWLVDEGE
;
A
#
# COMPACT_ATOMS: atom_id res chain seq x y z
N MET A 1 -32.33 -5.42 21.07
CA MET A 1 -32.13 -4.54 19.91
C MET A 1 -30.69 -4.72 19.46
N ALA A 2 -30.42 -5.79 18.69
CA ALA A 2 -29.08 -6.12 18.18
C ALA A 2 -29.16 -6.85 16.81
N ASP A 3 -30.21 -6.58 16.00
CA ASP A 3 -30.44 -7.34 14.76
C ASP A 3 -30.30 -6.51 13.48
N GLY A 4 -29.78 -5.28 13.58
CA GLY A 4 -29.70 -4.37 12.41
C GLY A 4 -28.37 -4.34 11.66
N GLU A 5 -27.31 -4.97 12.16
CA GLU A 5 -25.98 -4.92 11.50
C GLU A 5 -25.72 -6.12 10.59
N ASP A 6 -26.35 -7.25 10.85
CA ASP A 6 -26.12 -8.49 10.08
C ASP A 6 -26.79 -8.47 8.69
N GLU A 7 -27.94 -7.79 8.54
CA GLU A 7 -28.61 -7.63 7.24
C GLU A 7 -27.83 -6.77 6.23
N ARG A 8 -27.09 -5.76 6.70
CA ARG A 8 -26.26 -4.91 5.82
C ARG A 8 -25.05 -5.66 5.28
N TYR A 9 -24.48 -6.57 6.06
CA TYR A 9 -23.39 -7.42 5.60
C TYR A 9 -23.87 -8.53 4.67
N GLY A 10 -25.09 -9.03 4.86
CA GLY A 10 -25.74 -10.00 3.99
C GLY A 10 -26.02 -9.47 2.58
N THR A 11 -26.49 -8.22 2.48
CA THR A 11 -26.77 -7.56 1.18
C THR A 11 -25.50 -7.20 0.42
N LEU A 12 -24.41 -6.83 1.13
CA LEU A 12 -23.09 -6.62 0.52
C LEU A 12 -22.49 -7.93 0.00
N ARG A 13 -22.71 -9.05 0.69
CA ARG A 13 -22.24 -10.37 0.25
C ARG A 13 -22.95 -10.85 -1.04
N ALA A 14 -24.25 -10.62 -1.17
CA ALA A 14 -24.99 -10.96 -2.38
C ALA A 14 -24.61 -10.12 -3.60
N GLY A 15 -24.21 -8.86 -3.42
CA GLY A 15 -23.68 -8.02 -4.50
C GLY A 15 -22.23 -8.31 -4.89
N LEU A 16 -21.47 -9.04 -4.06
CA LEU A 16 -20.07 -9.43 -4.32
C LEU A 16 -19.96 -10.71 -5.16
N GLU A 17 -21.01 -11.51 -5.25
CA GLU A 17 -21.03 -12.72 -6.08
C GLU A 17 -21.10 -12.44 -7.58
N GLU A 18 -21.52 -11.24 -7.98
CA GLU A 18 -21.56 -10.81 -9.40
C GLU A 18 -20.30 -10.11 -9.89
N VAL A 19 -19.39 -9.70 -8.99
CA VAL A 19 -18.09 -9.12 -9.38
C VAL A 19 -17.06 -10.24 -9.35
N GLY A 20 -16.69 -10.69 -10.53
CA GLY A 20 -15.77 -11.82 -10.74
C GLY A 20 -14.58 -11.83 -9.79
N THR A 21 -14.56 -12.84 -8.94
CA THR A 21 -13.48 -13.14 -7.98
C THR A 21 -12.22 -13.54 -8.73
N SER A 22 -11.39 -12.58 -9.13
CA SER A 22 -10.01 -12.90 -9.47
C SER A 22 -9.24 -13.03 -8.17
N GLY A 23 -9.04 -14.27 -7.72
CA GLY A 23 -8.32 -14.58 -6.49
C GLY A 23 -6.86 -14.19 -6.57
N ALA A 24 -6.53 -13.00 -6.11
CA ALA A 24 -5.16 -12.66 -5.75
C ALA A 24 -4.96 -13.00 -4.27
N PRO A 25 -4.02 -13.92 -3.92
CA PRO A 25 -3.76 -14.24 -2.53
C PRO A 25 -3.20 -13.01 -1.81
N PHE A 26 -3.69 -12.78 -0.62
CA PHE A 26 -3.20 -11.81 0.33
C PHE A 26 -1.69 -11.95 0.60
N TRP A 27 -1.06 -10.93 1.19
CA TRP A 27 0.35 -10.91 1.60
C TRP A 27 0.75 -12.09 2.48
N TRP A 28 -0.20 -12.59 3.23
CA TRP A 28 -0.15 -13.83 3.99
C TRP A 28 -1.12 -14.79 3.30
N ASP A 29 -0.64 -15.90 2.89
CA ASP A 29 -1.33 -16.95 2.10
C ASP A 29 -2.58 -17.58 2.79
N ARG A 30 -3.25 -16.91 3.72
CA ARG A 30 -4.35 -17.49 4.51
C ARG A 30 -5.52 -16.54 4.69
N GLY A 31 -6.26 -16.33 3.65
CA GLY A 31 -7.55 -15.66 3.72
C GLY A 31 -7.74 -14.60 2.65
N TYR A 32 -8.83 -14.71 1.94
CA TYR A 32 -9.29 -13.70 1.02
C TYR A 32 -9.86 -12.53 1.82
N VAL A 33 -9.24 -11.37 1.72
CA VAL A 33 -9.97 -10.13 1.96
C VAL A 33 -10.52 -9.72 0.60
N PRO A 34 -11.85 -9.64 0.43
CA PRO A 34 -12.43 -9.22 -0.83
C PRO A 34 -11.99 -7.78 -1.11
N HIS A 35 -11.33 -7.57 -2.25
CA HIS A 35 -11.05 -6.25 -2.75
C HIS A 35 -12.35 -5.64 -3.29
N ILE A 36 -12.71 -4.44 -2.83
CA ILE A 36 -13.87 -3.73 -3.34
C ILE A 36 -13.42 -2.87 -4.51
N GLU A 37 -13.75 -3.30 -5.71
CA GLU A 37 -13.51 -2.51 -6.93
C GLU A 37 -14.67 -1.52 -7.13
N SER A 38 -14.43 -0.22 -6.89
CA SER A 38 -15.40 0.84 -7.12
C SER A 38 -14.70 2.16 -7.40
N HIS A 39 -15.11 2.84 -8.48
CA HIS A 39 -14.68 4.20 -8.80
C HIS A 39 -15.33 5.27 -7.89
N LEU A 40 -16.35 4.89 -7.11
CA LEU A 40 -17.03 5.79 -6.17
C LEU A 40 -16.35 5.84 -4.80
N LEU A 41 -15.42 4.95 -4.53
CA LEU A 41 -14.79 4.84 -3.21
C LEU A 41 -13.34 5.32 -3.22
N LYS A 42 -13.01 6.14 -2.23
CA LYS A 42 -11.63 6.41 -1.87
C LYS A 42 -11.05 5.19 -1.17
N GLN A 43 -9.85 4.78 -1.55
CA GLN A 43 -9.22 3.57 -1.03
C GLN A 43 -7.79 3.85 -0.61
N HIS A 44 -7.47 3.46 0.61
CA HIS A 44 -6.10 3.41 1.09
C HIS A 44 -5.50 2.07 0.68
N VAL A 45 -4.39 2.12 -0.01
CA VAL A 45 -3.66 0.94 -0.48
C VAL A 45 -2.25 0.96 0.08
N CYS A 46 -1.78 -0.21 0.51
CA CYS A 46 -0.39 -0.41 0.86
C CYS A 46 0.17 -1.63 0.10
N PHE A 47 1.37 -1.47 -0.48
CA PHE A 47 2.12 -2.59 -1.06
C PHE A 47 3.62 -2.43 -0.78
N ARG A 48 4.33 -3.54 -0.75
CA ARG A 48 5.68 -3.63 -0.23
C ARG A 48 6.67 -4.29 -1.19
N LEU A 49 7.95 -4.09 -0.94
CA LEU A 49 9.01 -4.85 -1.61
C LEU A 49 8.89 -6.34 -1.27
N ALA A 50 9.28 -7.20 -2.21
CA ALA A 50 9.14 -8.65 -2.08
C ALA A 50 9.99 -9.23 -0.94
N ASP A 51 11.10 -8.57 -0.61
CA ASP A 51 12.06 -8.98 0.41
C ASP A 51 11.85 -8.33 1.78
N SER A 52 10.84 -7.46 1.92
CA SER A 52 10.61 -6.69 3.16
C SER A 52 9.97 -7.49 4.29
N LEU A 53 9.29 -8.59 3.99
CA LEU A 53 8.62 -9.44 4.99
C LEU A 53 8.73 -10.91 4.57
N PRO A 54 9.66 -11.67 5.13
CA PRO A 54 9.84 -13.10 4.84
C PRO A 54 8.64 -13.95 5.26
N ALA A 55 8.38 -15.05 4.55
CA ALA A 55 7.23 -15.91 4.81
C ALA A 55 7.22 -16.48 6.25
N HIS A 56 8.38 -16.90 6.77
CA HIS A 56 8.48 -17.44 8.12
C HIS A 56 8.05 -16.41 9.20
N VAL A 57 8.37 -15.12 9.00
CA VAL A 57 7.94 -14.07 9.94
C VAL A 57 6.41 -13.94 9.97
N VAL A 58 5.78 -14.06 8.81
CA VAL A 58 4.30 -14.08 8.72
C VAL A 58 3.72 -15.31 9.42
N GLU A 59 4.36 -16.47 9.26
CA GLU A 59 3.97 -17.71 9.93
C GLU A 59 4.09 -17.59 11.45
N ASP A 60 5.18 -17.04 11.95
CA ASP A 60 5.39 -16.79 13.38
C ASP A 60 4.32 -15.85 13.95
N MET A 61 4.02 -14.75 13.27
CA MET A 61 2.95 -13.84 13.66
C MET A 61 1.59 -14.54 13.73
N TRP A 62 1.29 -15.45 12.79
CA TRP A 62 0.06 -16.24 12.81
C TRP A 62 0.02 -17.21 13.98
N VAL A 63 1.13 -17.86 14.32
CA VAL A 63 1.23 -18.74 15.49
C VAL A 63 0.96 -17.97 16.77
N GLU A 64 1.55 -16.78 16.93
CA GLU A 64 1.33 -15.92 18.09
C GLU A 64 -0.11 -15.44 18.23
N LEU A 65 -0.84 -15.31 17.12
CA LEU A 65 -2.24 -14.90 17.10
C LEU A 65 -3.24 -16.05 17.30
N GLN A 66 -2.78 -17.28 17.59
CA GLN A 66 -3.69 -18.44 17.75
C GLN A 66 -4.77 -18.23 18.82
N GLY A 67 -4.42 -17.56 19.93
CA GLY A 67 -5.35 -17.26 21.04
C GLY A 67 -6.23 -16.02 20.83
N THR A 68 -6.02 -15.25 19.75
CA THR A 68 -6.77 -14.01 19.47
C THR A 68 -8.14 -14.35 18.88
N PRO A 69 -9.23 -13.69 19.33
CA PRO A 69 -10.56 -13.85 18.74
C PRO A 69 -10.54 -13.64 17.20
N PRO A 70 -11.27 -14.45 16.43
CA PRO A 70 -11.26 -14.36 14.96
C PRO A 70 -11.58 -12.96 14.42
N SER A 71 -12.50 -12.24 15.07
CA SER A 71 -12.87 -10.86 14.71
C SER A 71 -11.74 -9.82 14.84
N LEU A 72 -10.76 -10.10 15.67
CA LEU A 72 -9.62 -9.20 15.94
C LEU A 72 -8.33 -9.63 15.23
N LYS A 73 -8.25 -10.90 14.78
CA LYS A 73 -7.02 -11.45 14.19
C LYS A 73 -6.51 -10.66 13.00
N SER A 74 -7.41 -10.26 12.09
CA SER A 74 -7.05 -9.55 10.88
C SER A 74 -6.44 -8.17 11.20
N ALA A 75 -7.07 -7.42 12.09
CA ALA A 75 -6.59 -6.11 12.50
C ALA A 75 -5.26 -6.18 13.26
N GLU A 76 -5.10 -7.18 14.14
CA GLU A 76 -3.85 -7.36 14.89
C GLU A 76 -2.71 -7.82 13.97
N MET A 77 -2.99 -8.71 13.00
CA MET A 77 -2.02 -9.10 11.98
C MET A 77 -1.56 -7.89 11.15
N GLU A 78 -2.51 -7.07 10.67
CA GLU A 78 -2.20 -5.86 9.93
C GLU A 78 -1.27 -4.94 10.73
N LYS A 79 -1.61 -4.68 12.00
CA LYS A 79 -0.80 -3.87 12.89
C LYS A 79 0.64 -4.40 13.04
N ARG A 80 0.81 -5.72 13.22
CA ARG A 80 2.13 -6.35 13.33
C ARG A 80 2.92 -6.29 12.05
N VAL A 81 2.27 -6.52 10.91
CA VAL A 81 2.89 -6.39 9.59
C VAL A 81 3.37 -4.97 9.36
N MET A 82 2.54 -3.96 9.66
CA MET A 82 2.94 -2.56 9.53
C MET A 82 4.12 -2.22 10.43
N ALA A 83 4.08 -2.60 11.72
CA ALA A 83 5.19 -2.37 12.64
C ALA A 83 6.49 -3.04 12.16
N TYR A 84 6.42 -4.22 11.56
CA TYR A 84 7.58 -4.90 10.98
C TYR A 84 8.14 -4.17 9.76
N LEU A 85 7.27 -3.65 8.89
CA LEU A 85 7.68 -2.87 7.71
C LEU A 85 8.31 -1.53 8.12
N ASP A 86 7.72 -0.83 9.09
CA ASP A 86 8.21 0.45 9.62
C ASP A 86 9.59 0.29 10.28
N ALA A 87 9.89 -0.88 10.85
CA ALA A 87 11.21 -1.21 11.36
C ALA A 87 12.30 -1.34 10.26
N GLY A 88 11.93 -1.26 8.97
CA GLY A 88 12.88 -1.13 7.87
C GLY A 88 13.58 -2.43 7.51
N HIS A 89 12.88 -3.56 7.53
CA HIS A 89 13.44 -4.85 7.12
C HIS A 89 13.51 -5.01 5.60
N GLY A 90 14.43 -5.86 5.14
CA GLY A 90 14.70 -6.12 3.72
C GLY A 90 15.73 -5.17 3.12
N SER A 91 15.77 -5.07 1.80
CA SER A 91 16.74 -4.24 1.07
C SER A 91 16.56 -2.74 1.28
N CYS A 92 15.36 -2.32 1.63
CA CYS A 92 15.00 -0.90 1.76
C CYS A 92 15.46 -0.07 0.56
N VAL A 93 15.40 -0.61 -0.65
CA VAL A 93 15.95 0.02 -1.85
C VAL A 93 15.30 1.37 -2.18
N LEU A 94 14.11 1.63 -1.67
CA LEU A 94 13.43 2.92 -1.80
C LEU A 94 14.01 4.02 -0.88
N ARG A 95 15.08 3.74 -0.11
CA ARG A 95 15.91 4.77 0.52
C ARG A 95 16.73 5.55 -0.50
N GLU A 96 16.98 4.96 -1.67
CA GLU A 96 17.67 5.64 -2.75
C GLU A 96 16.76 6.76 -3.29
N PRO A 97 17.20 8.03 -3.23
CA PRO A 97 16.39 9.18 -3.62
C PRO A 97 15.81 9.09 -5.03
N GLU A 98 16.60 8.59 -5.97
CA GLU A 98 16.17 8.37 -7.36
C GLU A 98 15.00 7.40 -7.47
N LEU A 99 15.02 6.33 -6.67
CA LEU A 99 13.97 5.30 -6.70
C LEU A 99 12.71 5.73 -5.94
N ALA A 100 12.87 6.44 -4.84
CA ALA A 100 11.73 7.01 -4.12
C ALA A 100 11.01 8.06 -4.99
N SER A 101 11.75 8.97 -5.64
CA SER A 101 11.18 9.93 -6.59
C SER A 101 10.48 9.24 -7.77
N LEU A 102 11.09 8.21 -8.35
CA LEU A 102 10.50 7.42 -9.43
C LEU A 102 9.13 6.84 -9.04
N VAL A 103 9.01 6.32 -7.81
CA VAL A 103 7.75 5.74 -7.30
C VAL A 103 6.72 6.84 -7.07
N GLN A 104 7.11 7.94 -6.44
CA GLN A 104 6.26 9.11 -6.22
C GLN A 104 5.73 9.68 -7.55
N ASP A 105 6.59 9.87 -8.54
CA ASP A 105 6.22 10.36 -9.86
C ASP A 105 5.23 9.43 -10.57
N ALA A 106 5.35 8.12 -10.37
CA ALA A 106 4.40 7.16 -10.90
C ALA A 106 2.99 7.34 -10.30
N PHE A 107 2.90 7.74 -9.01
CA PHE A 107 1.62 8.04 -8.36
C PHE A 107 1.02 9.36 -8.86
N ILE A 108 1.82 10.37 -9.08
CA ILE A 108 1.36 11.71 -9.50
C ILE A 108 0.95 11.72 -10.98
N ARG A 109 1.63 10.95 -11.83
CA ARG A 109 1.57 11.04 -13.29
C ARG A 109 0.17 11.00 -13.91
N PHE A 110 -0.75 10.23 -13.36
CA PHE A 110 -2.10 10.04 -13.91
C PHE A 110 -3.19 10.56 -12.99
N HIS A 111 -2.82 11.42 -12.03
CA HIS A 111 -3.79 12.16 -11.24
C HIS A 111 -4.69 12.99 -12.16
N GLY A 112 -6.00 13.02 -11.90
CA GLY A 112 -7.00 13.70 -12.72
C GLY A 112 -7.35 13.00 -14.06
N VAL A 113 -6.62 11.92 -14.42
CA VAL A 113 -6.85 11.18 -15.69
C VAL A 113 -7.34 9.75 -15.44
N ARG A 114 -6.77 9.06 -14.48
CA ARG A 114 -7.13 7.68 -14.13
C ARG A 114 -7.68 7.55 -12.72
N TYR A 115 -7.31 8.45 -11.86
CA TYR A 115 -7.69 8.50 -10.45
C TYR A 115 -7.50 9.91 -9.90
N THR A 116 -8.19 10.19 -8.80
CA THR A 116 -7.87 11.32 -7.92
C THR A 116 -6.93 10.80 -6.83
N LEU A 117 -5.74 11.39 -6.73
CA LEU A 117 -4.75 11.10 -5.71
C LEU A 117 -5.00 12.02 -4.51
N HIS A 118 -5.09 11.49 -3.30
CA HIS A 118 -5.39 12.24 -2.09
C HIS A 118 -4.18 12.36 -1.16
N ALA A 119 -3.51 11.24 -0.88
CA ALA A 119 -2.31 11.22 -0.05
C ALA A 119 -1.41 10.07 -0.44
N TRP A 120 -0.11 10.20 -0.21
CA TRP A 120 0.87 9.13 -0.41
C TRP A 120 2.07 9.30 0.51
N CYS A 121 2.76 8.18 0.74
CA CYS A 121 4.07 8.13 1.34
C CYS A 121 4.87 6.95 0.76
N VAL A 122 6.08 7.22 0.28
CA VAL A 122 7.03 6.20 -0.16
C VAL A 122 8.01 5.95 0.98
N MET A 123 7.81 4.84 1.69
CA MET A 123 8.68 4.37 2.76
C MET A 123 9.85 3.55 2.20
N PRO A 124 10.92 3.30 2.96
CA PRO A 124 12.11 2.59 2.48
C PRO A 124 11.85 1.22 1.83
N ASN A 125 10.81 0.51 2.22
CA ASN A 125 10.50 -0.86 1.81
C ASN A 125 9.04 -1.13 1.45
N HIS A 126 8.17 -0.13 1.58
CA HIS A 126 6.75 -0.19 1.25
C HIS A 126 6.20 1.18 0.89
N VAL A 127 4.95 1.25 0.49
CA VAL A 127 4.27 2.50 0.14
C VAL A 127 2.86 2.52 0.67
N HIS A 128 2.38 3.72 0.99
CA HIS A 128 0.98 4.00 1.28
C HIS A 128 0.43 4.98 0.25
N VAL A 129 -0.76 4.73 -0.29
CA VAL A 129 -1.42 5.61 -1.26
C VAL A 129 -2.91 5.65 -0.97
N LEU A 130 -3.46 6.84 -0.81
CA LEU A 130 -4.89 7.09 -0.75
C LEU A 130 -5.34 7.70 -2.07
N PHE A 131 -6.21 7.03 -2.80
CA PHE A 131 -6.70 7.48 -4.08
C PHE A 131 -8.12 7.00 -4.36
N GLN A 132 -8.77 7.61 -5.33
CA GLN A 132 -10.08 7.21 -5.84
C GLN A 132 -9.95 6.98 -7.34
N PRO A 133 -10.24 5.77 -7.87
CA PRO A 133 -10.29 5.54 -9.31
C PRO A 133 -11.32 6.47 -9.97
N LEU A 134 -11.05 6.91 -11.18
CA LEU A 134 -12.03 7.57 -12.03
C LEU A 134 -12.80 6.53 -12.85
N ASP A 135 -13.94 6.94 -13.42
CA ASP A 135 -14.76 6.07 -14.25
C ASP A 135 -13.95 5.42 -15.39
N GLY A 136 -14.22 4.13 -15.64
CA GLY A 136 -13.47 3.32 -16.59
C GLY A 136 -12.15 2.74 -16.06
N TRP A 137 -11.73 3.10 -14.85
CA TRP A 137 -10.50 2.59 -14.21
C TRP A 137 -10.81 1.75 -12.98
N THR A 138 -10.10 0.65 -12.83
CA THR A 138 -10.17 -0.19 -11.62
C THR A 138 -8.93 -0.01 -10.76
N MET A 139 -9.08 -0.14 -9.46
CA MET A 139 -7.98 -0.08 -8.49
C MET A 139 -6.87 -1.08 -8.87
N SER A 140 -7.26 -2.30 -9.19
CA SER A 140 -6.33 -3.38 -9.57
C SER A 140 -5.47 -3.03 -10.79
N LYS A 141 -6.07 -2.44 -11.85
CA LYS A 141 -5.34 -2.00 -13.05
C LYS A 141 -4.38 -0.85 -12.76
N ILE A 142 -4.79 0.09 -11.91
CA ILE A 142 -3.96 1.23 -11.50
C ILE A 142 -2.73 0.72 -10.75
N ILE A 143 -2.93 -0.10 -9.70
CA ILE A 143 -1.85 -0.67 -8.89
C ILE A 143 -0.92 -1.55 -9.73
N ALA A 144 -1.47 -2.38 -10.62
CA ALA A 144 -0.67 -3.20 -11.54
C ALA A 144 0.22 -2.33 -12.44
N THR A 145 -0.28 -1.19 -12.91
CA THR A 145 0.51 -0.23 -13.70
C THR A 145 1.66 0.36 -12.87
N TRP A 146 1.40 0.83 -11.65
CA TRP A 146 2.44 1.35 -10.76
C TRP A 146 3.52 0.30 -10.49
N LYS A 147 3.12 -0.90 -10.05
CA LYS A 147 4.06 -1.98 -9.71
C LYS A 147 4.86 -2.46 -10.92
N SER A 148 4.24 -2.58 -12.09
CA SER A 148 4.92 -3.02 -13.32
C SER A 148 5.95 -1.99 -13.80
N TYR A 149 5.56 -0.72 -13.86
CA TYR A 149 6.44 0.35 -14.29
C TYR A 149 7.63 0.54 -13.35
N THR A 150 7.35 0.77 -12.06
CA THR A 150 8.39 1.02 -11.06
C THR A 150 9.27 -0.21 -10.83
N GLY A 151 8.68 -1.41 -10.80
CA GLY A 151 9.42 -2.66 -10.63
C GLY A 151 10.43 -2.91 -11.75
N ARG A 152 10.08 -2.61 -13.01
CA ARG A 152 11.02 -2.69 -14.13
C ARG A 152 12.18 -1.70 -13.96
N ARG A 153 11.89 -0.44 -13.65
CA ARG A 153 12.89 0.61 -13.48
C ARG A 153 13.84 0.33 -12.30
N ILE A 154 13.30 -0.14 -11.17
CA ILE A 154 14.10 -0.55 -10.01
C ILE A 154 14.99 -1.75 -10.37
N SER A 155 14.49 -2.71 -11.15
CA SER A 155 15.30 -3.84 -11.61
C SER A 155 16.44 -3.41 -12.54
N GLU A 156 16.20 -2.46 -13.44
CA GLU A 156 17.22 -1.87 -14.31
C GLU A 156 18.28 -1.16 -13.48
N TRP A 157 17.88 -0.32 -12.53
CA TRP A 157 18.78 0.38 -11.62
C TRP A 157 19.67 -0.61 -10.82
N ARG A 158 19.07 -1.67 -10.26
CA ARG A 158 19.82 -2.73 -9.54
C ARG A 158 20.89 -3.39 -10.41
N LYS A 159 20.58 -3.67 -11.68
CA LYS A 159 21.55 -4.25 -12.62
C LYS A 159 22.72 -3.29 -12.88
N GLN A 160 22.44 -2.01 -13.08
CA GLN A 160 23.47 -0.99 -13.30
C GLN A 160 24.36 -0.80 -12.06
N ALA A 161 23.75 -0.69 -10.88
CA ALA A 161 24.47 -0.57 -9.62
C ALA A 161 25.41 -1.78 -9.36
N MET A 162 24.96 -2.99 -9.69
CA MET A 162 25.77 -4.20 -9.59
C MET A 162 26.98 -4.15 -10.54
N LEU A 163 26.81 -3.66 -11.77
CA LEU A 163 27.90 -3.53 -12.74
C LEU A 163 28.97 -2.53 -12.28
N VAL A 164 28.54 -1.46 -11.62
CA VAL A 164 29.46 -0.39 -11.14
C VAL A 164 30.17 -0.81 -9.85
N THR A 165 29.47 -1.41 -8.92
CA THR A 165 29.99 -1.72 -7.56
C THR A 165 30.64 -3.09 -7.45
N GLY A 166 30.39 -3.98 -8.39
CA GLY A 166 30.78 -5.40 -8.30
C GLY A 166 30.13 -6.18 -7.15
N ARG A 167 29.24 -5.53 -6.39
CA ARG A 167 28.50 -6.13 -5.27
C ARG A 167 27.05 -6.38 -5.68
N PRO A 168 26.50 -7.55 -5.38
CA PRO A 168 25.08 -7.76 -5.57
C PRO A 168 24.33 -6.78 -4.67
N THR A 169 23.64 -5.80 -5.27
CA THR A 169 22.64 -5.02 -4.56
C THR A 169 21.48 -5.95 -4.27
N VAL A 170 21.49 -6.58 -3.10
CA VAL A 170 20.53 -7.55 -2.60
C VAL A 170 20.05 -8.52 -3.69
N SER A 171 20.61 -9.74 -3.63
CA SER A 171 20.28 -10.86 -4.52
C SER A 171 18.81 -11.20 -4.41
N VAL A 172 18.04 -10.91 -5.45
CA VAL A 172 16.86 -11.70 -5.78
C VAL A 172 17.26 -12.63 -6.92
N ALA A 173 18.25 -13.49 -6.67
CA ALA A 173 18.50 -14.62 -7.54
C ALA A 173 17.27 -15.52 -7.50
N GLY A 174 16.43 -15.45 -8.57
CA GLY A 174 15.24 -16.28 -8.72
C GLY A 174 14.03 -15.93 -7.85
N GLY A 175 14.02 -14.77 -7.19
CA GLY A 175 12.92 -14.33 -6.34
C GLY A 175 11.76 -13.68 -7.11
N PRO A 176 10.57 -13.60 -6.49
CA PRO A 176 9.41 -12.92 -7.05
C PRO A 176 9.74 -11.43 -7.21
N GLY A 177 9.75 -10.89 -8.40
CA GLY A 177 9.87 -9.46 -8.75
C GLY A 177 10.25 -8.45 -7.65
N VAL A 178 10.34 -7.17 -7.97
CA VAL A 178 10.67 -6.13 -6.98
C VAL A 178 9.58 -5.98 -5.92
N TRP A 179 8.32 -6.01 -6.35
CA TRP A 179 7.17 -5.87 -5.48
C TRP A 179 6.58 -7.24 -5.13
N GLN A 180 6.19 -7.40 -3.86
CA GLN A 180 5.39 -8.54 -3.42
C GLN A 180 4.11 -8.63 -4.24
N ARG A 181 3.61 -9.83 -4.49
CA ARG A 181 2.29 -10.05 -5.07
C ARG A 181 1.21 -9.53 -4.12
N GLY A 182 0.09 -9.07 -4.69
CA GLY A 182 -1.00 -8.50 -3.91
C GLY A 182 -0.69 -7.12 -3.33
N TYR A 183 -1.61 -6.62 -2.57
CA TYR A 183 -1.59 -5.35 -1.84
C TYR A 183 -2.64 -5.44 -0.73
N PHE A 184 -2.51 -4.58 0.28
CA PHE A 184 -3.55 -4.34 1.27
C PHE A 184 -4.38 -3.15 0.81
N ASP A 185 -5.71 -3.20 0.99
CA ASP A 185 -6.60 -2.07 0.72
C ASP A 185 -7.68 -1.95 1.78
N ARG A 186 -8.11 -0.71 1.97
CA ARG A 186 -9.21 -0.34 2.85
C ARG A 186 -9.97 0.84 2.25
N TYR A 187 -11.28 0.72 2.04
CA TYR A 187 -12.08 1.84 1.59
C TYR A 187 -12.37 2.82 2.73
N ILE A 188 -12.50 4.10 2.36
CA ILE A 188 -12.82 5.19 3.27
C ILE A 188 -14.34 5.25 3.48
N ARG A 189 -14.76 5.22 4.73
CA ARG A 189 -16.18 5.13 5.11
C ARG A 189 -16.84 6.49 5.31
N ASP A 190 -16.10 7.46 5.85
CA ASP A 190 -16.60 8.77 6.26
C ASP A 190 -15.45 9.79 6.32
N VAL A 191 -15.81 11.06 6.58
CA VAL A 191 -14.86 12.19 6.64
C VAL A 191 -13.82 12.01 7.77
N GLY A 192 -14.22 11.51 8.93
CA GLY A 192 -13.30 11.25 10.04
C GLY A 192 -12.30 10.15 9.68
N HIS A 193 -12.76 9.07 9.05
CA HIS A 193 -11.88 8.02 8.54
C HIS A 193 -10.92 8.54 7.46
N TYR A 194 -11.38 9.45 6.60
CA TYR A 194 -10.54 10.11 5.59
C TYR A 194 -9.40 10.90 6.25
N ALA A 195 -9.73 11.81 7.17
CA ALA A 195 -8.74 12.63 7.85
C ALA A 195 -7.69 11.77 8.59
N ASN A 196 -8.15 10.80 9.40
CA ASN A 196 -7.28 9.89 10.12
C ASN A 196 -6.37 9.07 9.16
N THR A 197 -6.85 8.73 7.96
CA THR A 197 -6.05 7.99 6.98
C THR A 197 -4.99 8.88 6.33
N VAL A 198 -5.33 10.13 6.01
CA VAL A 198 -4.35 11.11 5.50
C VAL A 198 -3.24 11.34 6.52
N ASP A 199 -3.61 11.63 7.78
CA ASP A 199 -2.67 11.84 8.88
C ASP A 199 -1.79 10.59 9.09
N TYR A 200 -2.40 9.39 9.07
CA TYR A 200 -1.67 8.13 9.18
C TYR A 200 -0.62 7.99 8.09
N ILE A 201 -0.95 8.27 6.83
CA ILE A 201 -0.04 8.16 5.69
C ILE A 201 1.10 9.16 5.80
N GLN A 202 0.81 10.40 6.16
CA GLN A 202 1.79 11.48 6.23
C GLN A 202 2.74 11.33 7.43
N GLU A 203 2.24 10.83 8.55
CA GLU A 203 3.00 10.63 9.78
C GLU A 203 3.84 9.33 9.81
N ASN A 204 3.74 8.48 8.79
CA ASN A 204 4.50 7.23 8.74
C ASN A 204 6.03 7.42 8.88
N PRO A 205 6.68 8.38 8.20
CA PRO A 205 8.11 8.58 8.33
C PRO A 205 8.54 9.03 9.74
N VAL A 206 7.71 9.84 10.41
CA VAL A 206 7.94 10.28 11.78
C VAL A 206 7.83 9.10 12.75
N LYS A 207 6.76 8.29 12.61
CA LYS A 207 6.57 7.06 13.42
C LYS A 207 7.68 6.04 13.24
N ALA A 208 8.25 5.97 12.04
CA ALA A 208 9.40 5.11 11.75
C ALA A 208 10.75 5.73 12.18
N GLY A 209 10.77 6.93 12.75
CA GLY A 209 11.98 7.63 13.20
C GLY A 209 12.91 8.06 12.06
N LEU A 210 12.37 8.28 10.88
CA LEU A 210 13.16 8.67 9.70
C LEU A 210 13.36 10.19 9.61
N VAL A 211 12.41 10.96 10.13
CA VAL A 211 12.38 12.43 10.21
C VAL A 211 11.71 12.87 11.50
N GLU A 212 11.87 14.13 11.90
CA GLU A 212 11.23 14.71 13.08
C GLU A 212 9.83 15.27 12.76
N GLY A 213 9.66 15.88 11.57
CA GLY A 213 8.39 16.39 11.05
C GLY A 213 7.99 15.73 9.74
N ALA A 214 6.69 15.50 9.53
CA ALA A 214 6.18 14.80 8.35
C ALA A 214 6.53 15.52 7.03
N GLU A 215 6.60 16.85 7.06
CA GLU A 215 6.96 17.72 5.93
C GLU A 215 8.42 17.61 5.51
N GLU A 216 9.29 17.06 6.35
CA GLU A 216 10.70 16.82 6.04
C GLU A 216 10.90 15.61 5.12
N TRP A 217 9.88 14.74 5.04
CA TRP A 217 9.96 13.56 4.19
C TRP A 217 9.55 13.88 2.74
N LEU A 218 10.54 14.08 1.87
CA LEU A 218 10.37 14.54 0.49
C LEU A 218 9.53 13.61 -0.41
N TYR A 219 9.33 12.36 0.00
CA TYR A 219 8.62 11.33 -0.79
C TYR A 219 7.22 11.06 -0.25
N SER A 220 6.59 12.08 0.31
CA SER A 220 5.24 12.04 0.85
C SER A 220 4.44 13.28 0.42
N SER A 221 3.13 13.19 0.59
CA SER A 221 2.22 14.30 0.36
C SER A 221 2.25 15.37 1.48
N ALA A 222 2.94 15.14 2.60
CA ALA A 222 2.92 16.05 3.75
C ALA A 222 3.56 17.42 3.46
N GLY A 223 4.67 17.44 2.70
CA GLY A 223 5.37 18.69 2.30
C GLY A 223 4.85 19.30 1.01
N ILE A 224 3.96 18.61 0.33
CA ILE A 224 3.37 19.06 -0.93
C ILE A 224 1.90 19.32 -0.64
N ILE A 225 1.50 20.59 -0.46
CA ILE A 225 0.10 20.98 -0.68
C ILE A 225 -0.04 21.06 -2.19
N PRO A 226 -0.59 20.04 -2.85
CA PRO A 226 -0.76 20.10 -4.29
C PRO A 226 -1.71 21.25 -4.58
N ARG A 227 -1.41 22.10 -5.58
CA ARG A 227 -2.26 23.21 -6.01
C ARG A 227 -3.73 22.79 -6.22
N TRP A 228 -3.98 21.53 -6.59
CA TRP A 228 -5.31 20.97 -6.80
C TRP A 228 -6.06 20.58 -5.51
N LEU A 229 -5.42 20.57 -4.33
CA LEU A 229 -6.10 20.47 -3.03
C LEU A 229 -6.56 21.85 -2.51
N VAL A 230 -6.06 22.93 -3.09
CA VAL A 230 -6.40 24.30 -2.69
C VAL A 230 -7.60 24.84 -3.49
N ASP A 231 -7.89 24.28 -4.65
CA ASP A 231 -8.93 24.77 -5.57
C ASP A 231 -10.35 24.16 -5.36
N GLU A 232 -10.57 23.31 -4.35
CA GLU A 232 -11.92 22.82 -4.01
C GLU A 232 -12.71 23.74 -3.06
N GLY A 233 -12.39 25.02 -3.00
CA GLY A 233 -12.95 26.01 -2.07
C GLY A 233 -13.48 27.30 -2.68
N GLU A 234 -14.06 27.28 -3.92
CA GLU A 234 -14.91 28.37 -4.44
C GLU A 234 -16.16 27.81 -5.10
#